data_6cbf9551d4005122b6cfb7c7b515039a
#
_entry.id   6cbf9551d4005122b6cfb7c7b515039a
#
_cell.length_a   1.000
_cell.length_b   1.000
_cell.length_c   1.000
_cell.angle_alpha   90.00
_cell.angle_beta   90.00
_cell.angle_gamma   90.00
#
_symmetry.space_group_name_H-M   'P 1'
#
loop_
_entity.id
_entity.type
_entity.pdbx_description
1 polymer ?
#
loop_
_entity_poly.entity_id
_entity_poly.type
_entity_poly.pdbx_seq_one_letter_code
_entity_poly.pdbx_strand_id
1 'polypeptide(L)'
;MINQSMAALGNNRSTIRELFEYGNSRAAVVGRENVFDFSIGNPNVPAPDAVRRAILEETAGDPVALHGYTSAQGAADVRRTLADDLNRRFGTDYTGDCLYLTAGAAAALSCAFQAIACPGDEFIVLAPYFPEYKMFIESGAGAKCVVVPPAVQDFQIDFAALAQALNARTKAIVINSPNNPSGAVYSEQTIRRLAGLLAEKEEQYGHP
;
A
#
# COMPACT_ATOMS: atom_id res chain seq x y z
N MET A 1 -10.06 -24.09 19.04
CA MET A 1 -8.84 -24.28 18.24
C MET A 1 -8.55 -22.97 17.56
N ILE A 2 -7.33 -22.40 17.67
CA ILE A 2 -6.93 -21.16 16.99
C ILE A 2 -5.91 -21.48 15.91
N ASN A 3 -5.86 -20.67 14.86
CA ASN A 3 -4.86 -20.77 13.81
C ASN A 3 -3.49 -20.41 14.40
N GLN A 4 -2.57 -21.38 14.45
CA GLN A 4 -1.26 -21.20 15.09
C GLN A 4 -0.37 -20.18 14.37
N SER A 5 -0.47 -20.08 13.05
CA SER A 5 0.26 -19.06 12.27
C SER A 5 -0.19 -17.66 12.64
N MET A 6 -1.51 -17.45 12.75
CA MET A 6 -2.07 -16.16 13.15
C MET A 6 -1.75 -15.82 14.61
N ALA A 7 -1.76 -16.82 15.49
CA ALA A 7 -1.35 -16.64 16.88
C ALA A 7 0.12 -16.24 16.99
N ALA A 8 1.00 -16.87 16.21
CA ALA A 8 2.42 -16.52 16.16
C ALA A 8 2.64 -15.08 15.67
N LEU A 9 1.90 -14.66 14.64
CA LEU A 9 1.95 -13.28 14.14
C LEU A 9 1.47 -12.28 15.20
N GLY A 10 0.36 -12.57 15.89
CA GLY A 10 -0.17 -11.70 16.95
C GLY A 10 0.75 -11.59 18.17
N ASN A 11 1.56 -12.62 18.44
CA ASN A 11 2.53 -12.63 19.54
C ASN A 11 3.84 -11.94 19.17
N ASN A 12 4.09 -11.70 17.88
CA ASN A 12 5.31 -11.04 17.41
C ASN A 12 5.15 -9.52 17.57
N ARG A 13 5.78 -8.96 18.60
CA ARG A 13 5.71 -7.51 18.86
C ARG A 13 6.45 -6.76 17.76
N SER A 14 5.80 -5.73 17.23
CA SER A 14 6.42 -4.80 16.29
C SER A 14 7.38 -3.87 17.04
N THR A 15 8.65 -3.84 16.64
CA THR A 15 9.66 -2.90 17.17
C THR A 15 9.19 -1.44 17.07
N ILE A 16 8.45 -1.10 16.02
CA ILE A 16 7.88 0.25 15.84
C ILE A 16 6.90 0.56 16.97
N ARG A 17 6.02 -0.38 17.33
CA ARG A 17 5.09 -0.20 18.46
C ARG A 17 5.80 -0.10 19.80
N GLU A 18 6.80 -0.93 20.02
CA GLU A 18 7.60 -0.87 21.27
C GLU A 18 8.29 0.49 21.41
N LEU A 19 8.86 1.04 20.33
CA LEU A 19 9.46 2.36 20.31
C LEU A 19 8.44 3.47 20.58
N PHE A 20 7.26 3.38 19.97
CA PHE A 20 6.16 4.33 20.20
C PHE A 20 5.68 4.31 21.67
N GLU A 21 5.46 3.12 22.24
CA GLU A 21 5.06 2.95 23.63
C GLU A 21 6.14 3.46 24.58
N TYR A 22 7.42 3.20 24.28
CA TYR A 22 8.55 3.75 25.01
C TYR A 22 8.56 5.27 24.95
N GLY A 23 8.39 5.87 23.77
CA GLY A 23 8.30 7.32 23.57
C GLY A 23 7.21 7.97 24.42
N ASN A 24 6.02 7.36 24.45
CA ASN A 24 4.91 7.83 25.30
C ASN A 24 5.23 7.72 26.80
N SER A 25 5.81 6.60 27.23
CA SER A 25 6.22 6.40 28.62
C SER A 25 7.30 7.40 29.03
N ARG A 26 8.25 7.68 28.14
CA ARG A 26 9.31 8.66 28.37
C ARG A 26 8.75 10.08 28.47
N ALA A 27 7.79 10.44 27.60
CA ALA A 27 7.14 11.74 27.61
C ALA A 27 6.39 12.03 28.92
N ALA A 28 5.83 11.02 29.54
CA ALA A 28 5.19 11.16 30.86
C ALA A 28 6.18 11.53 31.98
N VAL A 29 7.48 11.21 31.80
CA VAL A 29 8.54 11.47 32.81
C VAL A 29 9.26 12.79 32.55
N VAL A 30 9.58 13.10 31.29
CA VAL A 30 10.45 14.24 30.95
C VAL A 30 9.71 15.41 30.30
N GLY A 31 8.41 15.28 30.03
CA GLY A 31 7.62 16.22 29.25
C GLY A 31 7.62 15.88 27.76
N ARG A 32 6.45 16.06 27.10
CA ARG A 32 6.26 15.74 25.68
C ARG A 32 7.19 16.56 24.76
N GLU A 33 7.46 17.78 25.13
CA GLU A 33 8.33 18.72 24.42
C GLU A 33 9.79 18.29 24.37
N ASN A 34 10.19 17.36 25.25
CA ASN A 34 11.54 16.82 25.34
C ASN A 34 11.68 15.42 24.68
N VAL A 35 10.64 14.94 23.97
CA VAL A 35 10.66 13.66 23.27
C VAL A 35 10.39 13.85 21.79
N PHE A 36 11.38 13.54 20.97
CA PHE A 36 11.32 13.59 19.51
C PHE A 36 11.07 12.17 19.00
N ASP A 37 9.79 11.84 18.83
CA ASP A 37 9.36 10.50 18.42
C ASP A 37 9.25 10.41 16.88
N PHE A 38 10.11 9.62 16.29
CA PHE A 38 10.14 9.30 14.85
C PHE A 38 9.71 7.84 14.55
N SER A 39 9.11 7.15 15.52
CA SER A 39 8.71 5.75 15.36
C SER A 39 7.51 5.57 14.44
N ILE A 40 6.55 6.49 14.48
CA ILE A 40 5.33 6.46 13.66
C ILE A 40 5.18 7.79 12.93
N GLY A 41 4.94 7.71 11.63
CA GLY A 41 4.66 8.89 10.80
C GLY A 41 3.22 9.38 10.99
N ASN A 42 3.01 10.29 11.95
CA ASN A 42 1.75 10.97 12.12
C ASN A 42 1.73 12.29 11.33
N PRO A 43 0.63 12.61 10.62
CA PRO A 43 0.45 13.94 10.03
C PRO A 43 0.49 15.02 11.13
N ASN A 44 1.32 16.04 10.91
CA ASN A 44 1.41 17.20 11.80
C ASN A 44 0.88 18.48 11.15
N VAL A 45 0.32 18.38 9.95
CA VAL A 45 -0.32 19.45 9.21
C VAL A 45 -1.84 19.24 9.27
N PRO A 46 -2.63 20.25 9.60
CA PRO A 46 -4.09 20.12 9.63
C PRO A 46 -4.63 19.81 8.23
N ALA A 47 -5.71 19.04 8.17
CA ALA A 47 -6.42 18.84 6.92
C ALA A 47 -6.92 20.18 6.34
N PRO A 48 -6.98 20.33 5.01
CA PRO A 48 -7.57 21.53 4.40
C PRO A 48 -8.99 21.80 4.90
N ASP A 49 -9.36 23.07 5.05
CA ASP A 49 -10.70 23.47 5.50
C ASP A 49 -11.83 22.90 4.63
N ALA A 50 -11.55 22.64 3.36
CA ALA A 50 -12.49 21.99 2.45
C ALA A 50 -12.96 20.62 2.95
N VAL A 51 -12.07 19.83 3.57
CA VAL A 51 -12.40 18.51 4.14
C VAL A 51 -13.41 18.66 5.26
N ARG A 52 -13.17 19.61 6.18
CA ARG A 52 -14.09 19.87 7.28
C ARG A 52 -15.46 20.35 6.78
N ARG A 53 -15.49 21.24 5.78
CA ARG A 53 -16.76 21.73 5.20
C ARG A 53 -17.53 20.57 4.56
N ALA A 54 -16.89 19.75 3.74
CA ALA A 54 -17.53 18.61 3.10
C ALA A 54 -18.15 17.64 4.13
N ILE A 55 -17.43 17.33 5.22
CA ILE A 55 -17.95 16.46 6.28
C ILE A 55 -19.20 17.09 6.94
N LEU A 56 -19.17 18.38 7.21
CA LEU A 56 -20.32 19.07 7.82
C LEU A 56 -21.53 19.13 6.87
N GLU A 57 -21.30 19.36 5.58
CA GLU A 57 -22.35 19.36 4.54
C GLU A 57 -23.00 17.98 4.44
N GLU A 58 -22.21 16.92 4.33
CA GLU A 58 -22.72 15.54 4.25
C GLU A 58 -23.51 15.15 5.51
N THR A 59 -23.01 15.50 6.70
CA THR A 59 -23.71 15.17 7.96
C THR A 59 -24.96 16.01 8.22
N ALA A 60 -25.14 17.13 7.54
CA ALA A 60 -26.35 17.94 7.57
C ALA A 60 -27.45 17.44 6.62
N GLY A 61 -27.14 16.52 5.73
CA GLY A 61 -28.05 15.92 4.77
C GLY A 61 -29.02 14.90 5.38
N ASP A 62 -29.65 14.08 4.53
CA ASP A 62 -30.55 13.02 4.98
C ASP A 62 -29.77 11.92 5.74
N PRO A 63 -30.03 11.73 7.05
CA PRO A 63 -29.31 10.75 7.84
C PRO A 63 -29.57 9.30 7.39
N VAL A 64 -30.67 8.99 6.75
CA VAL A 64 -30.97 7.66 6.24
C VAL A 64 -30.11 7.38 5.01
N ALA A 65 -30.00 8.33 4.10
CA ALA A 65 -29.14 8.21 2.94
C ALA A 65 -27.66 8.13 3.33
N LEU A 66 -27.23 8.97 4.29
CA LEU A 66 -25.84 9.03 4.77
C LEU A 66 -25.37 7.69 5.38
N HIS A 67 -26.23 7.04 6.17
CA HIS A 67 -25.91 5.82 6.90
C HIS A 67 -26.42 4.54 6.20
N GLY A 68 -26.98 4.68 5.01
CA GLY A 68 -27.47 3.58 4.21
C GLY A 68 -26.34 2.72 3.60
N TYR A 69 -26.66 1.51 3.17
CA TYR A 69 -25.75 0.69 2.40
C TYR A 69 -25.51 1.28 1.01
N THR A 70 -24.25 1.27 0.56
CA THR A 70 -23.87 1.52 -0.83
C THR A 70 -23.70 0.19 -1.59
N SER A 71 -23.46 0.25 -2.90
CA SER A 71 -23.00 -0.91 -3.66
C SER A 71 -21.63 -1.40 -3.12
N ALA A 72 -21.33 -2.68 -3.33
CA ALA A 72 -20.05 -3.27 -2.90
C ALA A 72 -18.82 -2.54 -3.47
N GLN A 73 -18.96 -1.93 -4.64
CA GLN A 73 -17.90 -1.15 -5.29
C GLN A 73 -17.80 0.29 -4.76
N GLY A 74 -18.74 0.73 -3.93
CA GLY A 74 -18.91 2.13 -3.51
C GLY A 74 -19.91 2.89 -4.36
N ALA A 75 -20.31 4.08 -3.92
CA ALA A 75 -21.30 4.92 -4.58
C ALA A 75 -20.90 5.25 -6.02
N ALA A 76 -21.82 5.10 -6.97
CA ALA A 76 -21.54 5.18 -8.41
C ALA A 76 -21.16 6.60 -8.86
N ASP A 77 -21.74 7.62 -8.25
CA ASP A 77 -21.44 9.03 -8.48
C ASP A 77 -20.04 9.40 -7.98
N VAL A 78 -19.65 8.91 -6.81
CA VAL A 78 -18.29 9.08 -6.26
C VAL A 78 -17.26 8.40 -7.16
N ARG A 79 -17.51 7.15 -7.59
CA ARG A 79 -16.60 6.44 -8.50
C ARG A 79 -16.44 7.18 -9.83
N ARG A 80 -17.51 7.72 -10.39
CA ARG A 80 -17.47 8.53 -11.61
C ARG A 80 -16.66 9.80 -11.42
N THR A 81 -16.91 10.54 -10.35
CA THR A 81 -16.16 11.77 -10.03
C THR A 81 -14.66 11.50 -9.90
N LEU A 82 -14.29 10.39 -9.26
CA LEU A 82 -12.89 9.98 -9.15
C LEU A 82 -12.28 9.58 -10.51
N ALA A 83 -13.03 8.86 -11.34
CA ALA A 83 -12.59 8.51 -12.70
C ALA A 83 -12.35 9.77 -13.54
N ASP A 84 -13.29 10.72 -13.51
CA ASP A 84 -13.18 12.00 -14.22
C ASP A 84 -11.95 12.81 -13.76
N ASP A 85 -11.67 12.83 -12.44
CA ASP A 85 -10.48 13.50 -11.90
C ASP A 85 -9.17 12.84 -12.35
N LEU A 86 -9.11 11.50 -12.31
CA LEU A 86 -7.96 10.75 -12.81
C LEU A 86 -7.72 11.00 -14.31
N ASN A 87 -8.77 10.96 -15.12
CA ASN A 87 -8.69 11.22 -16.56
C ASN A 87 -8.18 12.63 -16.85
N ARG A 88 -8.69 13.63 -16.12
CA ARG A 88 -8.26 15.02 -16.26
C ARG A 88 -6.80 15.23 -15.86
N ARG A 89 -6.33 14.56 -14.80
CA ARG A 89 -4.97 14.73 -14.26
C ARG A 89 -3.91 13.95 -15.02
N PHE A 90 -4.25 12.78 -15.52
CA PHE A 90 -3.27 11.82 -16.06
C PHE A 90 -3.50 11.45 -17.53
N GLY A 91 -4.57 11.99 -18.17
CA GLY A 91 -4.86 11.69 -19.57
C GLY A 91 -5.29 10.24 -19.80
N THR A 92 -5.93 9.64 -18.80
CA THR A 92 -6.50 8.28 -18.88
C THR A 92 -7.94 8.32 -19.38
N ASP A 93 -8.55 7.15 -19.57
CA ASP A 93 -9.93 6.96 -20.06
C ASP A 93 -10.75 6.06 -19.13
N TYR A 94 -10.49 6.10 -17.83
CA TYR A 94 -11.21 5.30 -16.84
C TYR A 94 -12.69 5.69 -16.77
N THR A 95 -13.53 4.67 -16.53
CA THR A 95 -14.93 4.85 -16.15
C THR A 95 -15.11 4.55 -14.66
N GLY A 96 -16.26 4.90 -14.08
CA GLY A 96 -16.56 4.53 -12.70
C GLY A 96 -16.51 3.02 -12.45
N ASP A 97 -16.68 2.19 -13.48
CA ASP A 97 -16.62 0.73 -13.36
C ASP A 97 -15.18 0.18 -13.26
N CYS A 98 -14.20 1.01 -13.58
CA CYS A 98 -12.79 0.69 -13.35
C CYS A 98 -12.36 0.88 -11.88
N LEU A 99 -13.24 1.42 -11.02
CA LEU A 99 -12.92 1.78 -9.64
C LEU A 99 -13.68 0.92 -8.64
N TYR A 100 -12.97 0.51 -7.60
CA TYR A 100 -13.50 -0.16 -6.43
C TYR A 100 -13.03 0.58 -5.17
N LEU A 101 -13.97 1.12 -4.39
CA LEU A 101 -13.64 1.90 -3.20
C LEU A 101 -13.46 1.00 -1.99
N THR A 102 -12.43 1.27 -1.22
CA THR A 102 -12.11 0.52 0.00
C THR A 102 -11.82 1.46 1.16
N ALA A 103 -11.85 0.91 2.38
CA ALA A 103 -11.46 1.64 3.59
C ALA A 103 -9.92 1.79 3.68
N GLY A 104 -9.34 2.54 2.75
CA GLY A 104 -7.90 2.84 2.70
C GLY A 104 -7.08 1.84 1.88
N ALA A 105 -5.80 2.19 1.67
CA ALA A 105 -4.87 1.44 0.83
C ALA A 105 -4.62 -0.01 1.30
N ALA A 106 -4.62 -0.27 2.60
CA ALA A 106 -4.43 -1.62 3.14
C ALA A 106 -5.53 -2.59 2.67
N ALA A 107 -6.79 -2.16 2.71
CA ALA A 107 -7.91 -2.95 2.22
C ALA A 107 -7.85 -3.12 0.69
N ALA A 108 -7.48 -2.06 -0.04
CA ALA A 108 -7.32 -2.12 -1.50
C ALA A 108 -6.25 -3.13 -1.92
N LEU A 109 -5.07 -3.08 -1.30
CA LEU A 109 -3.97 -4.01 -1.57
C LEU A 109 -4.34 -5.45 -1.21
N SER A 110 -4.97 -5.65 -0.06
CA SER A 110 -5.44 -6.98 0.36
C SER A 110 -6.43 -7.57 -0.65
N CYS A 111 -7.40 -6.79 -1.10
CA CYS A 111 -8.36 -7.21 -2.13
C CYS A 111 -7.67 -7.50 -3.47
N ALA A 112 -6.77 -6.61 -3.91
CA ALA A 112 -6.06 -6.75 -5.18
C ALA A 112 -5.19 -8.02 -5.20
N PHE A 113 -4.40 -8.26 -4.15
CA PHE A 113 -3.55 -9.45 -4.09
C PHE A 113 -4.37 -10.73 -4.06
N GLN A 114 -5.46 -10.77 -3.29
CA GLN A 114 -6.36 -11.94 -3.26
C GLN A 114 -7.05 -12.18 -4.60
N ALA A 115 -7.39 -11.11 -5.32
CA ALA A 115 -8.06 -11.23 -6.60
C ALA A 115 -7.20 -11.83 -7.72
N ILE A 116 -5.87 -11.61 -7.65
CA ILE A 116 -4.95 -12.03 -8.72
C ILE A 116 -4.07 -13.24 -8.34
N ALA A 117 -3.97 -13.58 -7.05
CA ALA A 117 -3.10 -14.66 -6.57
C ALA A 117 -3.70 -16.04 -6.85
N CYS A 118 -2.84 -16.94 -7.36
CA CYS A 118 -3.09 -18.38 -7.43
C CYS A 118 -2.10 -19.14 -6.53
N PRO A 119 -2.41 -20.38 -6.14
CA PRO A 119 -1.50 -21.19 -5.36
C PRO A 119 -0.14 -21.37 -6.05
N GLY A 120 0.93 -21.01 -5.35
CA GLY A 120 2.30 -21.08 -5.86
C GLY A 120 2.84 -19.80 -6.49
N ASP A 121 2.00 -18.76 -6.65
CA ASP A 121 2.43 -17.47 -7.15
C ASP A 121 3.39 -16.76 -6.18
N GLU A 122 4.28 -15.96 -6.75
CA GLU A 122 5.25 -15.14 -6.05
C GLU A 122 4.99 -13.65 -6.31
N PHE A 123 4.98 -12.86 -5.25
CA PHE A 123 4.88 -11.40 -5.31
C PHE A 123 6.19 -10.79 -4.87
N ILE A 124 6.77 -9.95 -5.70
CA ILE A 124 8.03 -9.26 -5.39
C ILE A 124 7.74 -7.94 -4.66
N VAL A 125 8.47 -7.70 -3.57
CA VAL A 125 8.52 -6.42 -2.87
C VAL A 125 9.96 -5.91 -2.85
N LEU A 126 10.12 -4.61 -3.01
CA LEU A 126 11.43 -3.95 -3.07
C LEU A 126 11.77 -3.39 -1.68
N ALA A 127 12.80 -3.90 -1.04
CA ALA A 127 13.21 -3.43 0.29
C ALA A 127 13.90 -2.05 0.23
N PRO A 128 13.77 -1.22 1.28
CA PRO A 128 12.87 -1.38 2.41
C PRO A 128 11.43 -1.13 1.98
N TYR A 129 10.49 -1.87 2.54
CA TYR A 129 9.07 -1.81 2.16
C TYR A 129 8.17 -1.72 3.40
N PHE A 130 6.92 -1.34 3.20
CA PHE A 130 5.90 -1.33 4.25
C PHE A 130 5.64 -2.77 4.74
N PRO A 131 5.91 -3.09 6.01
CA PRO A 131 5.97 -4.48 6.49
C PRO A 131 4.70 -5.29 6.26
N GLU A 132 3.54 -4.64 6.23
CA GLU A 132 2.24 -5.27 6.03
C GLU A 132 2.06 -5.86 4.63
N TYR A 133 2.84 -5.46 3.62
CA TYR A 133 2.77 -6.10 2.30
C TYR A 133 2.98 -7.61 2.40
N LYS A 134 3.96 -8.04 3.19
CA LYS A 134 4.21 -9.46 3.43
C LYS A 134 2.99 -10.17 4.02
N MET A 135 2.31 -9.53 4.95
CA MET A 135 1.10 -10.06 5.57
C MET A 135 -0.05 -10.20 4.57
N PHE A 136 -0.27 -9.16 3.74
CA PHE A 136 -1.32 -9.20 2.71
C PHE A 136 -1.06 -10.27 1.67
N ILE A 137 0.19 -10.49 1.30
CA ILE A 137 0.61 -11.49 0.32
C ILE A 137 0.54 -12.91 0.89
N GLU A 138 1.21 -13.16 2.03
CA GLU A 138 1.36 -14.53 2.55
C GLU A 138 0.12 -15.01 3.30
N SER A 139 -0.38 -14.22 4.25
CA SER A 139 -1.52 -14.61 5.07
C SER A 139 -2.86 -14.28 4.44
N GLY A 140 -2.93 -13.19 3.65
CA GLY A 140 -4.15 -12.75 3.00
C GLY A 140 -4.40 -13.49 1.69
N ALA A 141 -3.45 -13.49 0.78
CA ALA A 141 -3.60 -14.05 -0.57
C ALA A 141 -3.05 -15.48 -0.73
N GLY A 142 -2.32 -16.01 0.26
CA GLY A 142 -1.76 -17.36 0.21
C GLY A 142 -0.62 -17.53 -0.81
N ALA A 143 -0.04 -16.43 -1.27
CA ALA A 143 1.09 -16.41 -2.18
C ALA A 143 2.42 -16.27 -1.41
N LYS A 144 3.55 -16.32 -2.11
CA LYS A 144 4.87 -16.15 -1.52
C LYS A 144 5.36 -14.70 -1.70
N CYS A 145 5.82 -14.08 -0.64
CA CYS A 145 6.48 -12.77 -0.69
C CYS A 145 7.98 -12.95 -0.96
N VAL A 146 8.45 -12.43 -2.08
CA VAL A 146 9.87 -12.44 -2.48
C VAL A 146 10.45 -11.04 -2.28
N VAL A 147 11.44 -10.92 -1.42
CA VAL A 147 12.06 -9.63 -1.08
C VAL A 147 13.30 -9.42 -1.93
N VAL A 148 13.32 -8.34 -2.70
CA VAL A 148 14.50 -7.90 -3.46
C VAL A 148 15.20 -6.80 -2.65
N PRO A 149 16.52 -6.94 -2.36
CA PRO A 149 17.27 -5.92 -1.66
C PRO A 149 17.39 -4.64 -2.49
N PRO A 150 17.54 -3.47 -1.86
CA PRO A 150 17.74 -2.22 -2.58
C PRO A 150 19.20 -2.07 -3.04
N ALA A 151 19.45 -1.17 -3.98
CA ALA A 151 20.76 -0.55 -4.10
C ALA A 151 21.07 0.22 -2.81
N VAL A 152 22.16 -0.15 -2.13
CA VAL A 152 22.39 0.21 -0.71
C VAL A 152 22.58 1.72 -0.48
N GLN A 153 23.03 2.46 -1.51
CA GLN A 153 23.40 3.87 -1.34
C GLN A 153 22.23 4.85 -1.36
N ASP A 154 21.17 4.53 -2.12
CA ASP A 154 20.09 5.48 -2.44
C ASP A 154 18.69 4.86 -2.41
N PHE A 155 18.58 3.61 -2.01
CA PHE A 155 17.34 2.82 -1.99
C PHE A 155 16.64 2.74 -3.36
N GLN A 156 17.39 2.90 -4.45
CA GLN A 156 16.88 2.65 -5.78
C GLN A 156 16.75 1.14 -6.06
N ILE A 157 16.11 0.79 -7.18
CA ILE A 157 15.93 -0.61 -7.57
C ILE A 157 17.29 -1.23 -7.95
N ASP A 158 17.68 -2.29 -7.27
CA ASP A 158 18.75 -3.17 -7.73
C ASP A 158 18.21 -4.06 -8.86
N PHE A 159 18.44 -3.62 -10.10
CA PHE A 159 17.97 -4.34 -11.28
C PHE A 159 18.63 -5.70 -11.49
N ALA A 160 19.84 -5.89 -10.99
CA ALA A 160 20.50 -7.19 -11.08
C ALA A 160 19.85 -8.19 -10.14
N ALA A 161 19.62 -7.80 -8.90
CA ALA A 161 18.90 -8.61 -7.92
C ALA A 161 17.45 -8.86 -8.35
N LEU A 162 16.77 -7.84 -8.89
CA LEU A 162 15.41 -7.98 -9.40
C LEU A 162 15.33 -8.97 -10.56
N ALA A 163 16.23 -8.86 -11.54
CA ALA A 163 16.25 -9.78 -12.68
C ALA A 163 16.49 -11.25 -12.28
N GLN A 164 17.25 -11.47 -11.20
CA GLN A 164 17.46 -12.81 -10.64
C GLN A 164 16.24 -13.33 -9.86
N ALA A 165 15.47 -12.45 -9.24
CA ALA A 165 14.27 -12.81 -8.47
C ALA A 165 13.08 -13.15 -9.37
N LEU A 166 12.99 -12.49 -10.54
CA LEU A 166 11.93 -12.72 -11.52
C LEU A 166 12.00 -14.15 -12.10
N ASN A 167 10.87 -14.85 -12.06
CA ASN A 167 10.75 -16.20 -12.59
C ASN A 167 9.31 -16.48 -13.06
N ALA A 168 9.05 -17.65 -13.64
CA ALA A 168 7.74 -18.01 -14.19
C ALA A 168 6.59 -18.07 -13.15
N ARG A 169 6.86 -17.96 -11.86
CA ARG A 169 5.83 -17.86 -10.81
C ARG A 169 5.61 -16.41 -10.33
N THR A 170 6.40 -15.47 -10.83
CA THR A 170 6.24 -14.07 -10.46
C THR A 170 4.91 -13.55 -11.01
N LYS A 171 4.01 -13.18 -10.11
CA LYS A 171 2.67 -12.69 -10.43
C LYS A 171 2.60 -11.17 -10.49
N ALA A 172 3.29 -10.52 -9.57
CA ALA A 172 3.29 -9.06 -9.50
C ALA A 172 4.51 -8.52 -8.76
N ILE A 173 4.82 -7.25 -9.00
CA ILE A 173 5.78 -6.46 -8.24
C ILE A 173 5.03 -5.31 -7.56
N VAL A 174 5.30 -5.12 -6.27
CA VAL A 174 4.79 -3.99 -5.51
C VAL A 174 5.81 -2.87 -5.56
N ILE A 175 5.43 -1.75 -6.17
CA ILE A 175 6.24 -0.51 -6.17
C ILE A 175 5.52 0.58 -5.39
N ASN A 176 6.28 1.38 -4.65
CA ASN A 176 5.78 2.52 -3.90
C ASN A 176 6.75 3.70 -4.06
N SER A 177 6.26 4.82 -4.60
CA SER A 177 7.09 6.00 -4.83
C SER A 177 6.24 7.27 -4.64
N PRO A 178 6.60 8.19 -3.74
CA PRO A 178 7.68 8.07 -2.74
C PRO A 178 7.52 6.84 -1.84
N ASN A 179 8.62 6.14 -1.57
CA ASN A 179 8.57 4.86 -0.86
C ASN A 179 8.35 5.02 0.65
N ASN A 180 7.51 4.19 1.23
CA ASN A 180 7.44 3.98 2.66
C ASN A 180 8.25 2.71 3.01
N PRO A 181 9.34 2.78 3.85
CA PRO A 181 9.70 3.91 4.72
C PRO A 181 10.85 4.79 4.21
N SER A 182 11.53 4.48 3.09
CA SER A 182 12.79 5.14 2.73
C SER A 182 12.62 6.58 2.22
N GLY A 183 11.44 6.96 1.74
CA GLY A 183 11.21 8.23 1.06
C GLY A 183 11.80 8.29 -0.36
N ALA A 184 12.40 7.21 -0.85
CA ALA A 184 13.01 7.18 -2.18
C ALA A 184 11.95 7.40 -3.27
N VAL A 185 12.30 8.23 -4.24
CA VAL A 185 11.50 8.53 -5.42
C VAL A 185 12.15 7.87 -6.62
N TYR A 186 11.40 7.06 -7.35
CA TYR A 186 11.86 6.46 -8.59
C TYR A 186 11.74 7.47 -9.75
N SER A 187 12.83 7.65 -10.50
CA SER A 187 12.83 8.52 -11.67
C SER A 187 12.02 7.91 -12.82
N GLU A 188 11.61 8.73 -13.77
CA GLU A 188 10.99 8.24 -15.02
C GLU A 188 11.87 7.20 -15.71
N GLN A 189 13.18 7.41 -15.74
CA GLN A 189 14.13 6.47 -16.32
C GLN A 189 14.12 5.13 -15.58
N THR A 190 14.06 5.15 -14.24
CA THR A 190 13.94 3.94 -13.41
C THR A 190 12.66 3.17 -13.74
N ILE A 191 11.53 3.86 -13.82
CA ILE A 191 10.24 3.23 -14.15
C ILE A 191 10.23 2.68 -15.58
N ARG A 192 10.76 3.40 -16.56
CA ARG A 192 10.89 2.90 -17.94
C ARG A 192 11.80 1.67 -18.05
N ARG A 193 12.89 1.65 -17.29
CA ARG A 193 13.78 0.48 -17.22
C ARG A 193 13.08 -0.71 -16.58
N LEU A 194 12.30 -0.48 -15.53
CA LEU A 194 11.49 -1.53 -14.90
C LEU A 194 10.48 -2.11 -15.88
N ALA A 195 9.72 -1.26 -16.58
CA ALA A 195 8.76 -1.69 -17.59
C ALA A 195 9.43 -2.51 -18.72
N GLY A 196 10.60 -2.08 -19.19
CA GLY A 196 11.36 -2.82 -20.19
C GLY A 196 11.81 -4.22 -19.70
N LEU A 197 12.31 -4.30 -18.46
CA LEU A 197 12.68 -5.59 -17.85
C LEU A 197 11.48 -6.53 -17.70
N LEU A 198 10.32 -5.98 -17.29
CA LEU A 198 9.10 -6.78 -17.16
C LEU A 198 8.61 -7.29 -18.51
N ALA A 199 8.61 -6.45 -19.55
CA ALA A 199 8.22 -6.87 -20.90
C ALA A 199 9.14 -7.97 -21.45
N GLU A 200 10.46 -7.87 -21.22
CA GLU A 200 11.43 -8.95 -21.57
C GLU A 200 11.09 -10.26 -20.86
N LYS A 201 10.73 -10.20 -19.56
CA LYS A 201 10.39 -11.37 -18.77
C LYS A 201 9.03 -11.97 -19.14
N GLU A 202 8.06 -11.14 -19.48
CA GLU A 202 6.78 -11.57 -20.03
C GLU A 202 6.96 -12.36 -21.32
N GLU A 203 7.81 -11.88 -22.25
CA GLU A 203 8.15 -12.60 -23.47
C GLU A 203 8.85 -13.92 -23.14
N GLN A 204 9.79 -13.91 -22.20
CA GLN A 204 10.55 -15.10 -21.79
C GLN A 204 9.68 -16.19 -21.17
N TYR A 205 8.70 -15.82 -20.34
CA TYR A 205 7.86 -16.77 -19.59
C TYR A 205 6.51 -17.03 -20.24
N GLY A 206 6.10 -16.27 -21.25
CA GLY A 206 4.87 -16.45 -22.01
C GLY A 206 3.59 -16.05 -21.26
N HIS A 207 3.71 -15.22 -20.20
CA HIS A 207 2.61 -14.66 -19.44
C HIS A 207 3.06 -13.37 -18.74
N PRO A 208 2.12 -12.38 -18.50
CA PRO A 208 2.40 -11.13 -17.80
C PRO A 208 2.73 -11.37 -16.32
#